data_9b4a2143ea040aff1492794149f55f0c
#
_entry.id   9b4a2143ea040aff1492794149f55f0c
#
_cell.length_a   1.000
_cell.length_b   1.000
_cell.length_c   1.000
_cell.angle_alpha   90.00
_cell.angle_beta   90.00
_cell.angle_gamma   90.00
#
_symmetry.space_group_name_H-M   'P 1'
#
loop_
_entity.id
_entity.type
_entity.pdbx_description
1 polymer ?
#
loop_
_entity_poly.entity_id
_entity_poly.type
_entity_poly.pdbx_seq_one_letter_code
_entity_poly.pdbx_strand_id
1 'polypeptide(L)'
;ALDRAGVAAADIDTLIVSTVSHYVQTPSMAAILADKLGMSNPAVFDISAACAGFSYALAIADSLVRAGTAKHVLIVGSEVLSEYTDIADRSTAFLFGDGAGAAVVGPSDTPAIGPTVWGSDPAAHRVIEIDDWRHFDRHPYIHMEGRAVFRWATTVIAEKAKEALARSGVTPDELDVFIPHQANNRITDSMLRHLGLPDDVVVARDIVDMGNTSAASIPLAIEALLESGQATSGQTALIIGFGAGLVFGGQVITLP
;
A
#
# COMPACT_ATOMS: atom_id res chain seq x y z
N ALA A 1 0.17 4.91 14.72
CA ALA A 1 1.49 4.33 14.39
C ALA A 1 2.55 4.74 15.42
N LEU A 2 2.79 6.03 15.62
CA LEU A 2 3.82 6.52 16.57
C LEU A 2 3.61 5.99 17.99
N ASP A 3 2.41 6.09 18.53
CA ASP A 3 2.08 5.62 19.88
C ASP A 3 2.27 4.10 20.01
N ARG A 4 1.84 3.32 19.01
CA ARG A 4 2.04 1.86 19.02
C ARG A 4 3.50 1.46 18.91
N ALA A 5 4.28 2.19 18.12
CA ALA A 5 5.71 1.96 17.98
C ALA A 5 6.52 2.44 19.22
N GLY A 6 5.92 3.24 20.11
CA GLY A 6 6.61 3.87 21.22
C GLY A 6 7.70 4.86 20.78
N VAL A 7 7.54 5.44 19.58
CA VAL A 7 8.51 6.36 18.98
C VAL A 7 7.92 7.77 18.96
N ALA A 8 8.62 8.74 19.51
CA ALA A 8 8.16 10.12 19.48
C ALA A 8 8.32 10.72 18.07
N ALA A 9 7.45 11.67 17.71
CA ALA A 9 7.55 12.36 16.42
C ALA A 9 8.91 13.05 16.21
N ALA A 10 9.53 13.52 17.29
CA ALA A 10 10.86 14.13 17.27
C ALA A 10 12.00 13.15 16.93
N ASP A 11 11.77 11.84 17.09
CA ASP A 11 12.74 10.78 16.83
C ASP A 11 12.58 10.15 15.43
N ILE A 12 11.70 10.70 14.60
CA ILE A 12 11.53 10.30 13.20
C ILE A 12 12.52 11.06 12.33
N ASP A 13 13.41 10.33 11.67
CA ASP A 13 14.43 10.87 10.78
C ASP A 13 13.90 11.14 9.37
N THR A 14 12.93 10.34 8.95
CA THR A 14 12.36 10.45 7.59
C THR A 14 10.85 10.20 7.62
N LEU A 15 10.11 11.03 6.90
CA LEU A 15 8.68 10.85 6.65
C LEU A 15 8.43 10.70 5.15
N ILE A 16 7.81 9.59 4.77
CA ILE A 16 7.43 9.29 3.38
C ILE A 16 5.90 9.21 3.32
N VAL A 17 5.28 10.03 2.49
CA VAL A 17 3.84 9.93 2.21
C VAL A 17 3.64 9.37 0.82
N SER A 18 2.90 8.28 0.69
CA SER A 18 2.43 7.77 -0.59
C SER A 18 1.00 8.25 -0.82
N THR A 19 0.83 9.05 -1.87
CA THR A 19 -0.45 9.63 -2.25
C THR A 19 -0.50 9.97 -3.74
N VAL A 20 -1.68 9.90 -4.33
CA VAL A 20 -1.99 10.41 -5.68
C VAL A 20 -3.09 11.48 -5.63
N SER A 21 -3.57 11.81 -4.44
CA SER A 21 -4.70 12.71 -4.23
C SER A 21 -4.33 14.03 -3.54
N HIS A 22 -3.03 14.33 -3.40
CA HIS A 22 -2.59 15.63 -2.91
C HIS A 22 -2.77 16.71 -3.98
N TYR A 23 -3.61 17.74 -3.69
CA TYR A 23 -3.97 18.77 -4.66
C TYR A 23 -2.85 19.73 -5.03
N VAL A 24 -1.87 19.91 -4.14
CA VAL A 24 -0.82 20.91 -4.26
C VAL A 24 0.47 20.21 -4.68
N GLN A 25 1.03 20.67 -5.79
CA GLN A 25 2.26 20.09 -6.32
C GLN A 25 3.47 20.35 -5.40
N THR A 26 3.46 21.46 -4.66
CA THR A 26 4.48 21.85 -3.68
C THR A 26 3.89 22.83 -2.66
N PRO A 27 4.16 22.70 -1.35
CA PRO A 27 5.03 21.66 -0.74
C PRO A 27 4.41 20.26 -0.80
N SER A 28 5.23 19.23 -0.51
CA SER A 28 4.76 17.85 -0.38
C SER A 28 3.79 17.69 0.80
N MET A 29 2.90 16.70 0.73
CA MET A 29 2.04 16.34 1.88
C MET A 29 2.90 15.93 3.10
N ALA A 30 4.03 15.26 2.87
CA ALA A 30 4.97 14.90 3.93
C ALA A 30 5.49 16.14 4.69
N ALA A 31 5.78 17.25 3.99
CA ALA A 31 6.21 18.48 4.67
C ALA A 31 5.11 19.09 5.54
N ILE A 32 3.87 19.09 5.04
CA ILE A 32 2.71 19.59 5.79
C ILE A 32 2.45 18.70 7.02
N LEU A 33 2.55 17.39 6.86
CA LEU A 33 2.32 16.43 7.94
C LEU A 33 3.41 16.51 9.01
N ALA A 34 4.68 16.68 8.62
CA ALA A 34 5.79 16.84 9.54
C ALA A 34 5.61 18.06 10.45
N ASP A 35 5.18 19.20 9.90
CA ASP A 35 4.83 20.40 10.67
C ASP A 35 3.70 20.14 11.67
N LYS A 36 2.60 19.51 11.20
CA LYS A 36 1.45 19.16 12.06
C LYS A 36 1.81 18.20 13.19
N LEU A 37 2.76 17.29 12.97
CA LEU A 37 3.25 16.34 13.98
C LEU A 37 4.34 16.94 14.90
N GLY A 38 4.78 18.18 14.64
CA GLY A 38 5.83 18.83 15.44
C GLY A 38 7.20 18.17 15.28
N MET A 39 7.49 17.59 14.12
CA MET A 39 8.80 17.02 13.82
C MET A 39 9.84 18.14 13.68
N SER A 40 11.05 17.94 14.21
CA SER A 40 12.03 19.03 14.27
C SER A 40 12.86 19.19 12.98
N ASN A 41 13.33 18.09 12.38
CA ASN A 41 14.20 18.14 11.19
C ASN A 41 14.19 16.82 10.40
N PRO A 42 13.04 16.22 10.07
CA PRO A 42 13.01 15.01 9.27
C PRO A 42 13.32 15.30 7.80
N ALA A 43 13.89 14.32 7.09
CA ALA A 43 13.80 14.30 5.64
C ALA A 43 12.35 13.98 5.24
N VAL A 44 11.75 14.78 4.33
CA VAL A 44 10.34 14.63 3.98
C VAL A 44 10.13 14.64 2.48
N PHE A 45 9.36 13.68 1.97
CA PHE A 45 9.00 13.63 0.55
C PHE A 45 7.77 12.74 0.32
N ASP A 46 7.07 13.05 -0.78
CA ASP A 46 5.97 12.21 -1.26
C ASP A 46 6.47 11.26 -2.35
N ILE A 47 5.81 10.10 -2.45
CA ILE A 47 5.99 9.18 -3.57
C ILE A 47 4.66 8.94 -4.27
N SER A 48 4.70 8.75 -5.58
CA SER A 48 3.55 8.42 -6.41
C SER A 48 3.75 7.03 -7.04
N ALA A 49 3.19 6.00 -6.39
CA ALA A 49 3.13 4.63 -6.88
C ALA A 49 1.71 4.06 -6.72
N ALA A 50 0.72 4.94 -6.68
CA ALA A 50 -0.70 4.61 -6.56
C ALA A 50 -0.95 3.51 -5.50
N CYS A 51 -1.76 2.50 -5.83
CA CYS A 51 -2.12 1.44 -4.89
C CYS A 51 -0.95 0.53 -4.46
N ALA A 52 0.21 0.59 -5.13
CA ALA A 52 1.44 -0.07 -4.68
C ALA A 52 2.25 0.80 -3.70
N GLY A 53 1.81 2.01 -3.45
CA GLY A 53 2.58 3.04 -2.78
C GLY A 53 3.04 2.67 -1.37
N PHE A 54 2.21 2.01 -0.56
CA PHE A 54 2.64 1.55 0.76
C PHE A 54 3.79 0.54 0.69
N SER A 55 3.70 -0.44 -0.22
CA SER A 55 4.78 -1.42 -0.42
C SER A 55 6.07 -0.78 -0.94
N TYR A 56 5.97 0.25 -1.77
CA TYR A 56 7.13 1.05 -2.22
C TYR A 56 7.72 1.87 -1.08
N ALA A 57 6.88 2.55 -0.28
CA ALA A 57 7.33 3.28 0.90
C ALA A 57 8.03 2.36 1.91
N LEU A 58 7.50 1.16 2.13
CA LEU A 58 8.09 0.15 3.01
C LEU A 58 9.47 -0.30 2.51
N ALA A 59 9.61 -0.56 1.20
CA ALA A 59 10.88 -0.93 0.58
C ALA A 59 11.94 0.18 0.71
N ILE A 60 11.54 1.43 0.53
CA ILE A 60 12.44 2.60 0.69
C ILE A 60 12.83 2.73 2.16
N ALA A 61 11.87 2.65 3.09
CA ALA A 61 12.12 2.76 4.51
C ALA A 61 13.07 1.67 5.02
N ASP A 62 12.84 0.40 4.64
CA ASP A 62 13.73 -0.73 4.96
C ASP A 62 15.16 -0.47 4.45
N SER A 63 15.29 0.05 3.23
CA SER A 63 16.59 0.37 2.63
C SER A 63 17.30 1.51 3.39
N LEU A 64 16.58 2.55 3.79
CA LEU A 64 17.16 3.68 4.55
C LEU A 64 17.63 3.24 5.93
N VAL A 65 16.85 2.39 6.62
CA VAL A 65 17.21 1.86 7.94
C VAL A 65 18.41 0.92 7.82
N ARG A 66 18.41 -0.03 6.87
CA ARG A 66 19.52 -0.97 6.66
C ARG A 66 20.82 -0.27 6.24
N ALA A 67 20.72 0.83 5.47
CA ALA A 67 21.88 1.64 5.09
C ALA A 67 22.40 2.53 6.23
N GLY A 68 21.69 2.64 7.35
CA GLY A 68 22.01 3.55 8.45
C GLY A 68 21.79 5.03 8.12
N THR A 69 21.03 5.31 7.03
CA THR A 69 20.69 6.70 6.64
C THR A 69 19.61 7.27 7.55
N ALA A 70 18.70 6.46 8.02
CA ALA A 70 17.66 6.79 9.00
C ALA A 70 17.60 5.70 10.07
N LYS A 71 17.27 6.06 11.30
CA LYS A 71 16.96 5.11 12.38
C LYS A 71 15.47 4.77 12.39
N HIS A 72 14.62 5.80 12.31
CA HIS A 72 13.19 5.61 12.27
C HIS A 72 12.58 6.33 11.07
N VAL A 73 11.80 5.61 10.29
CA VAL A 73 11.07 6.12 9.12
C VAL A 73 9.58 5.97 9.36
N LEU A 74 8.84 7.06 9.33
CA LEU A 74 7.38 7.03 9.29
C LEU A 74 6.93 6.95 7.83
N ILE A 75 6.18 5.92 7.48
CA ILE A 75 5.56 5.77 6.17
C ILE A 75 4.05 5.93 6.31
N VAL A 76 3.44 6.65 5.37
CA VAL A 76 2.00 6.94 5.36
C VAL A 76 1.45 6.70 3.97
N GLY A 77 0.38 5.91 3.86
CA GLY A 77 -0.49 5.88 2.70
C GLY A 77 -1.72 6.73 2.99
N SER A 78 -2.01 7.73 2.17
CA SER A 78 -3.13 8.63 2.41
C SER A 78 -3.81 9.04 1.12
N GLU A 79 -5.14 8.86 1.05
CA GLU A 79 -5.90 9.15 -0.15
C GLU A 79 -7.26 9.77 0.15
N VAL A 80 -7.69 10.67 -0.74
CA VAL A 80 -9.03 11.24 -0.80
C VAL A 80 -9.56 10.98 -2.22
N LEU A 81 -9.91 9.71 -2.51
CA LEU A 81 -10.30 9.28 -3.85
C LEU A 81 -11.75 9.62 -4.17
N SER A 82 -12.58 9.91 -3.17
CA SER A 82 -13.93 10.43 -3.36
C SER A 82 -13.94 11.70 -4.23
N GLU A 83 -12.92 12.54 -4.10
CA GLU A 83 -12.74 13.76 -4.89
C GLU A 83 -12.49 13.50 -6.38
N TYR A 84 -11.95 12.33 -6.72
CA TYR A 84 -11.62 11.94 -8.10
C TYR A 84 -12.60 10.92 -8.67
N THR A 85 -13.67 10.58 -7.94
CA THR A 85 -14.65 9.58 -8.35
C THR A 85 -15.84 10.26 -9.02
N ASP A 86 -16.08 9.95 -10.30
CA ASP A 86 -17.32 10.37 -10.97
C ASP A 86 -18.48 9.49 -10.50
N ILE A 87 -19.37 10.07 -9.71
CA ILE A 87 -20.58 9.38 -9.20
C ILE A 87 -21.56 8.98 -10.32
N ALA A 88 -21.43 9.55 -11.52
CA ALA A 88 -22.23 9.18 -12.68
C ALA A 88 -21.65 8.01 -13.45
N ASP A 89 -20.36 7.70 -13.28
CA ASP A 89 -19.73 6.53 -13.89
C ASP A 89 -20.03 5.25 -13.09
N ARG A 90 -20.95 4.45 -13.60
CA ARG A 90 -21.40 3.19 -12.97
C ARG A 90 -20.28 2.13 -12.85
N SER A 91 -19.14 2.32 -13.48
CA SER A 91 -18.01 1.38 -13.40
C SER A 91 -17.08 1.65 -12.22
N THR A 92 -17.04 2.89 -11.73
CA THR A 92 -16.10 3.34 -10.69
C THR A 92 -16.76 3.95 -9.45
N ALA A 93 -17.99 4.49 -9.58
CA ALA A 93 -18.71 5.24 -8.54
C ALA A 93 -18.84 4.56 -7.17
N PHE A 94 -18.80 3.22 -7.12
CA PHE A 94 -18.97 2.43 -5.90
C PHE A 94 -17.66 1.79 -5.41
N LEU A 95 -16.54 2.07 -6.08
CA LEU A 95 -15.30 1.31 -5.88
C LEU A 95 -14.36 1.96 -4.88
N PHE A 96 -14.12 3.26 -5.04
CA PHE A 96 -13.08 3.97 -4.31
C PHE A 96 -13.58 4.54 -2.97
N GLY A 97 -12.68 4.64 -2.00
CA GLY A 97 -12.89 5.23 -0.70
C GLY A 97 -11.70 6.10 -0.27
N ASP A 98 -11.92 6.87 0.79
CA ASP A 98 -10.90 7.72 1.42
C ASP A 98 -10.30 7.00 2.63
N GLY A 99 -9.03 7.25 2.89
CA GLY A 99 -8.40 6.67 4.05
C GLY A 99 -6.93 7.05 4.21
N ALA A 100 -6.43 6.86 5.42
CA ALA A 100 -5.02 7.00 5.72
C ALA A 100 -4.58 5.91 6.70
N GLY A 101 -3.44 5.31 6.42
CA GLY A 101 -2.80 4.33 7.29
C GLY A 101 -1.29 4.54 7.32
N ALA A 102 -0.65 4.19 8.44
CA ALA A 102 0.76 4.49 8.64
C ALA A 102 1.48 3.39 9.41
N ALA A 103 2.79 3.29 9.19
CA ALA A 103 3.67 2.42 9.97
C ALA A 103 5.00 3.13 10.27
N VAL A 104 5.63 2.76 11.39
CA VAL A 104 7.00 3.14 11.72
C VAL A 104 7.92 1.97 11.41
N VAL A 105 8.96 2.23 10.63
CA VAL A 105 10.02 1.28 10.30
C VAL A 105 11.29 1.70 11.04
N GLY A 106 11.87 0.76 11.77
CA GLY A 106 13.07 1.02 12.57
C GLY A 106 13.97 -0.21 12.70
N PRO A 107 15.09 -0.10 13.44
CA PRO A 107 16.00 -1.22 13.65
C PRO A 107 15.33 -2.32 14.44
N SER A 108 15.69 -3.58 14.12
CA SER A 108 15.24 -4.77 14.81
C SER A 108 16.38 -5.79 14.86
N ASP A 109 16.46 -6.55 15.94
CA ASP A 109 17.42 -7.66 16.07
C ASP A 109 17.08 -8.81 15.12
N THR A 110 15.79 -8.97 14.80
CA THR A 110 15.30 -9.97 13.83
C THR A 110 14.64 -9.23 12.66
N PRO A 111 15.11 -9.47 11.41
CA PRO A 111 14.50 -8.86 10.24
C PRO A 111 13.01 -9.23 10.12
N ALA A 112 12.14 -8.22 10.15
CA ALA A 112 10.69 -8.38 10.02
C ALA A 112 10.16 -8.03 8.62
N ILE A 113 11.02 -7.56 7.71
CA ILE A 113 10.68 -7.21 6.33
C ILE A 113 11.57 -8.04 5.41
N GLY A 114 10.95 -8.89 4.62
CA GLY A 114 11.59 -9.72 3.61
C GLY A 114 11.99 -8.95 2.35
N PRO A 115 12.70 -9.60 1.42
CA PRO A 115 13.11 -8.99 0.15
C PRO A 115 11.91 -8.50 -0.66
N THR A 116 11.98 -7.24 -1.12
CA THR A 116 10.94 -6.66 -1.96
C THR A 116 10.97 -7.23 -3.38
N VAL A 117 9.80 -7.59 -3.89
CA VAL A 117 9.53 -7.86 -5.30
C VAL A 117 8.70 -6.73 -5.85
N TRP A 118 9.26 -5.91 -6.71
CA TRP A 118 8.59 -4.76 -7.31
C TRP A 118 8.90 -4.60 -8.78
N GLY A 119 8.06 -3.84 -9.47
CA GLY A 119 8.23 -3.59 -10.89
C GLY A 119 7.01 -2.91 -11.51
N SER A 120 7.00 -2.87 -12.85
CA SER A 120 5.96 -2.17 -13.60
C SER A 120 5.70 -2.80 -14.97
N ASP A 121 4.55 -2.44 -15.55
CA ASP A 121 4.24 -2.55 -16.98
C ASP A 121 4.03 -1.14 -17.54
N PRO A 122 5.09 -0.46 -17.99
CA PRO A 122 4.99 0.93 -18.46
C PRO A 122 4.13 1.10 -19.74
N ALA A 123 3.97 0.04 -20.54
CA ALA A 123 3.14 0.09 -21.73
C ALA A 123 1.65 0.23 -21.38
N ALA A 124 1.27 -0.17 -20.18
CA ALA A 124 -0.10 -0.13 -19.67
C ALA A 124 -0.40 1.14 -18.82
N HIS A 125 0.38 2.21 -18.95
CA HIS A 125 0.27 3.40 -18.10
C HIS A 125 -1.10 4.11 -18.14
N ARG A 126 -1.88 3.91 -19.21
CA ARG A 126 -3.23 4.50 -19.37
C ARG A 126 -4.37 3.62 -18.87
N VAL A 127 -4.07 2.41 -18.42
CA VAL A 127 -5.11 1.47 -17.97
C VAL A 127 -5.85 1.96 -16.72
N ILE A 128 -5.15 2.75 -15.88
CA ILE A 128 -5.73 3.50 -14.78
C ILE A 128 -5.08 4.88 -14.81
N GLU A 129 -5.87 5.93 -14.96
CA GLU A 129 -5.36 7.31 -14.96
C GLU A 129 -6.37 8.26 -14.29
N ILE A 130 -5.85 9.37 -13.78
CA ILE A 130 -6.66 10.53 -13.37
C ILE A 130 -6.51 11.56 -14.47
N ASP A 131 -7.59 12.24 -14.84
CA ASP A 131 -7.57 13.31 -15.83
C ASP A 131 -6.49 14.36 -15.53
N ASP A 132 -5.91 14.92 -16.58
CA ASP A 132 -4.91 15.98 -16.46
C ASP A 132 -5.52 17.24 -15.84
N TRP A 133 -4.97 17.66 -14.71
CA TRP A 133 -5.39 18.86 -13.98
C TRP A 133 -5.30 20.17 -14.81
N ARG A 134 -4.58 20.18 -15.92
CA ARG A 134 -4.51 21.32 -16.84
C ARG A 134 -5.76 21.50 -17.68
N HIS A 135 -6.68 20.56 -17.67
CA HIS A 135 -8.01 20.71 -18.25
C HIS A 135 -8.94 21.41 -17.26
N PHE A 136 -8.84 22.75 -17.18
CA PHE A 136 -9.58 23.59 -16.22
C PHE A 136 -11.09 23.67 -16.47
N ASP A 137 -11.59 23.15 -17.56
CA ASP A 137 -12.99 23.14 -17.97
C ASP A 137 -13.82 22.02 -17.33
N ARG A 138 -13.15 21.06 -16.71
CA ARG A 138 -13.79 19.91 -16.06
C ARG A 138 -13.03 19.47 -14.80
N HIS A 139 -13.75 18.81 -13.92
CA HIS A 139 -13.16 18.16 -12.76
C HIS A 139 -12.36 16.92 -13.20
N PRO A 140 -11.15 16.68 -12.67
CA PRO A 140 -10.38 15.48 -13.00
C PRO A 140 -11.01 14.24 -12.33
N TYR A 141 -11.27 13.20 -13.12
CA TYR A 141 -11.82 11.95 -12.63
C TYR A 141 -10.87 10.77 -12.89
N ILE A 142 -11.05 9.70 -12.10
CA ILE A 142 -10.34 8.44 -12.31
C ILE A 142 -11.03 7.67 -13.43
N HIS A 143 -10.23 7.24 -14.41
CA HIS A 143 -10.64 6.33 -15.46
C HIS A 143 -9.93 4.99 -15.32
N MET A 144 -10.64 3.88 -15.51
CA MET A 144 -10.07 2.55 -15.34
C MET A 144 -10.62 1.54 -16.36
N GLU A 145 -9.72 0.85 -17.05
CA GLU A 145 -10.03 -0.32 -17.86
C GLU A 145 -10.15 -1.58 -16.99
N GLY A 146 -11.24 -1.73 -16.25
CA GLY A 146 -11.40 -2.74 -15.20
C GLY A 146 -11.09 -4.19 -15.63
N ARG A 147 -11.39 -4.56 -16.91
CA ARG A 147 -11.07 -5.91 -17.43
C ARG A 147 -9.57 -6.14 -17.60
N ALA A 148 -8.84 -5.12 -18.03
CA ALA A 148 -7.38 -5.19 -18.19
C ALA A 148 -6.71 -5.30 -16.82
N VAL A 149 -7.12 -4.46 -15.86
CA VAL A 149 -6.66 -4.50 -14.46
C VAL A 149 -6.93 -5.87 -13.84
N PHE A 150 -8.15 -6.40 -13.97
CA PHE A 150 -8.51 -7.72 -13.43
C PHE A 150 -7.60 -8.82 -13.97
N ARG A 151 -7.41 -8.87 -15.29
CA ARG A 151 -6.54 -9.88 -15.93
C ARG A 151 -5.12 -9.78 -15.42
N TRP A 152 -4.54 -8.58 -15.42
CA TRP A 152 -3.18 -8.35 -14.96
C TRP A 152 -2.99 -8.73 -13.49
N ALA A 153 -3.90 -8.30 -12.62
CA ALA A 153 -3.85 -8.63 -11.20
C ALA A 153 -3.95 -10.14 -10.92
N THR A 154 -4.80 -10.85 -11.65
CA THR A 154 -5.04 -12.28 -11.41
C THR A 154 -4.02 -13.19 -12.09
N THR A 155 -3.18 -12.69 -12.98
CA THR A 155 -2.12 -13.47 -13.65
C THR A 155 -0.74 -12.99 -13.24
N VAL A 156 -0.35 -11.78 -13.62
CA VAL A 156 1.00 -11.26 -13.38
C VAL A 156 1.26 -11.05 -11.89
N ILE A 157 0.33 -10.39 -11.18
CA ILE A 157 0.55 -10.05 -9.77
C ILE A 157 0.49 -11.30 -8.87
N ALA A 158 -0.34 -12.29 -9.20
CA ALA A 158 -0.34 -13.56 -8.48
C ALA A 158 1.03 -14.28 -8.58
N GLU A 159 1.67 -14.25 -9.75
CA GLU A 159 3.03 -14.80 -9.90
C GLU A 159 4.08 -13.98 -9.13
N LYS A 160 3.92 -12.64 -9.06
CA LYS A 160 4.81 -11.79 -8.25
C LYS A 160 4.64 -11.99 -6.75
N ALA A 161 3.44 -12.32 -6.30
CA ALA A 161 3.17 -12.73 -4.93
C ALA A 161 3.89 -14.06 -4.59
N LYS A 162 3.87 -15.05 -5.48
CA LYS A 162 4.67 -16.29 -5.34
C LYS A 162 6.17 -15.99 -5.30
N GLU A 163 6.64 -15.09 -6.15
CA GLU A 163 8.05 -14.68 -6.16
C GLU A 163 8.44 -14.05 -4.81
N ALA A 164 7.58 -13.24 -4.19
CA ALA A 164 7.83 -12.64 -2.89
C ALA A 164 7.96 -13.70 -1.78
N LEU A 165 7.08 -14.70 -1.75
CA LEU A 165 7.18 -15.86 -0.86
C LEU A 165 8.51 -16.59 -1.06
N ALA A 166 8.82 -16.96 -2.30
CA ALA A 166 10.03 -17.72 -2.63
C ALA A 166 11.31 -16.97 -2.25
N ARG A 167 11.38 -15.65 -2.51
CA ARG A 167 12.54 -14.82 -2.13
C ARG A 167 12.71 -14.65 -0.63
N SER A 168 11.62 -14.76 0.11
CA SER A 168 11.63 -14.71 1.58
C SER A 168 11.87 -16.08 2.20
N GLY A 169 11.95 -17.15 1.41
CA GLY A 169 12.10 -18.52 1.88
C GLY A 169 10.87 -19.05 2.62
N VAL A 170 9.69 -18.46 2.38
CA VAL A 170 8.42 -18.84 3.00
C VAL A 170 7.60 -19.65 2.00
N THR A 171 7.16 -20.83 2.43
CA THR A 171 6.24 -21.65 1.64
C THR A 171 4.79 -21.21 1.84
N PRO A 172 3.86 -21.55 0.93
CA PRO A 172 2.44 -21.26 1.13
C PRO A 172 1.88 -21.78 2.47
N ASP A 173 2.34 -22.94 2.93
CA ASP A 173 1.90 -23.59 4.17
C ASP A 173 2.43 -22.89 5.45
N GLU A 174 3.42 -22.03 5.32
CA GLU A 174 4.00 -21.24 6.42
C GLU A 174 3.43 -19.83 6.50
N LEU A 175 2.51 -19.48 5.60
CA LEU A 175 1.90 -18.17 5.55
C LEU A 175 0.66 -18.12 6.43
N ASP A 176 0.67 -17.25 7.44
CA ASP A 176 -0.48 -17.05 8.33
C ASP A 176 -1.51 -16.09 7.73
N VAL A 177 -1.06 -15.02 7.05
CA VAL A 177 -1.92 -13.91 6.64
C VAL A 177 -1.62 -13.45 5.22
N PHE A 178 -2.65 -13.27 4.40
CA PHE A 178 -2.57 -12.68 3.07
C PHE A 178 -3.26 -11.32 3.01
N ILE A 179 -2.51 -10.27 2.74
CA ILE A 179 -2.98 -8.87 2.73
C ILE A 179 -2.68 -8.23 1.36
N PRO A 180 -3.46 -8.55 0.32
CA PRO A 180 -3.34 -7.84 -0.96
C PRO A 180 -3.91 -6.43 -0.85
N HIS A 181 -3.47 -5.55 -1.75
CA HIS A 181 -4.18 -4.30 -2.00
C HIS A 181 -5.70 -4.56 -2.13
N GLN A 182 -6.48 -3.79 -1.42
CA GLN A 182 -7.94 -3.93 -1.34
C GLN A 182 -8.61 -3.32 -2.59
N ALA A 183 -8.34 -3.91 -3.77
CA ALA A 183 -8.84 -3.44 -5.05
C ALA A 183 -10.27 -3.92 -5.33
N ASN A 184 -10.52 -5.22 -5.14
CA ASN A 184 -11.78 -5.88 -5.40
C ASN A 184 -11.73 -7.32 -4.87
N ASN A 185 -12.73 -7.76 -4.12
CA ASN A 185 -12.77 -9.12 -3.56
C ASN A 185 -12.66 -10.23 -4.61
N ARG A 186 -13.17 -10.01 -5.84
CA ARG A 186 -13.03 -10.98 -6.94
C ARG A 186 -11.58 -11.17 -7.38
N ILE A 187 -10.76 -10.10 -7.31
CA ILE A 187 -9.32 -10.18 -7.56
C ILE A 187 -8.67 -10.99 -6.44
N THR A 188 -8.94 -10.66 -5.18
CA THR A 188 -8.43 -11.39 -4.02
C THR A 188 -8.74 -12.88 -4.11
N ASP A 189 -10.00 -13.25 -4.38
CA ASP A 189 -10.42 -14.64 -4.52
C ASP A 189 -9.71 -15.36 -5.69
N SER A 190 -9.45 -14.65 -6.77
CA SER A 190 -8.70 -15.21 -7.89
C SER A 190 -7.22 -15.41 -7.56
N MET A 191 -6.62 -14.46 -6.85
CA MET A 191 -5.22 -14.59 -6.39
C MET A 191 -5.04 -15.76 -5.43
N LEU A 192 -5.96 -15.97 -4.48
CA LEU A 192 -5.95 -17.11 -3.55
C LEU A 192 -5.85 -18.44 -4.30
N ARG A 193 -6.70 -18.63 -5.31
CA ARG A 193 -6.68 -19.84 -6.14
C ARG A 193 -5.35 -20.05 -6.88
N HIS A 194 -4.73 -18.96 -7.34
CA HIS A 194 -3.44 -19.03 -8.05
C HIS A 194 -2.26 -19.26 -7.10
N LEU A 195 -2.31 -18.72 -5.89
CA LEU A 195 -1.26 -18.88 -4.89
C LEU A 195 -1.23 -20.27 -4.28
N GLY A 196 -2.37 -20.97 -4.26
CA GLY A 196 -2.50 -22.28 -3.63
C GLY A 196 -2.28 -22.21 -2.12
N LEU A 197 -2.76 -21.13 -1.49
CA LEU A 197 -2.68 -20.95 -0.05
C LEU A 197 -3.60 -21.94 0.67
N PRO A 198 -3.26 -22.36 1.90
CA PRO A 198 -4.11 -23.18 2.74
C PRO A 198 -5.46 -22.51 3.02
N ASP A 199 -6.49 -23.31 3.32
CA ASP A 199 -7.85 -22.81 3.58
C ASP A 199 -7.94 -22.02 4.91
N ASP A 200 -7.00 -22.19 5.83
CA ASP A 200 -6.92 -21.54 7.13
C ASP A 200 -6.11 -20.24 7.13
N VAL A 201 -5.50 -19.88 6.00
CA VAL A 201 -4.84 -18.57 5.86
C VAL A 201 -5.85 -17.44 6.08
N VAL A 202 -5.50 -16.51 6.96
CA VAL A 202 -6.30 -15.29 7.17
C VAL A 202 -6.16 -14.35 5.99
N VAL A 203 -7.28 -13.91 5.41
CA VAL A 203 -7.29 -13.06 4.21
C VAL A 203 -7.93 -11.72 4.52
N ALA A 204 -7.20 -10.64 4.30
CA ALA A 204 -7.71 -9.30 4.47
C ALA A 204 -8.86 -9.00 3.48
N ARG A 205 -9.96 -8.43 4.01
CA ARG A 205 -11.15 -8.06 3.23
C ARG A 205 -11.74 -6.71 3.67
N ASP A 206 -10.89 -5.83 4.12
CA ASP A 206 -11.23 -4.48 4.60
C ASP A 206 -11.99 -3.64 3.56
N ILE A 207 -11.85 -3.99 2.29
CA ILE A 207 -12.58 -3.35 1.18
C ILE A 207 -14.11 -3.38 1.36
N VAL A 208 -14.65 -4.32 2.12
CA VAL A 208 -16.10 -4.43 2.34
C VAL A 208 -16.63 -3.18 3.07
N ASP A 209 -15.83 -2.66 4.00
CA ASP A 209 -16.21 -1.52 4.85
C ASP A 209 -15.59 -0.21 4.35
N MET A 210 -14.35 -0.25 3.84
CA MET A 210 -13.57 0.94 3.49
C MET A 210 -13.55 1.28 2.00
N GLY A 211 -13.94 0.35 1.12
CA GLY A 211 -13.72 0.51 -0.31
C GLY A 211 -12.25 0.41 -0.71
N ASN A 212 -11.93 0.79 -1.94
CA ASN A 212 -10.56 0.86 -2.42
C ASN A 212 -9.93 2.21 -2.02
N THR A 213 -9.12 2.21 -0.99
CA THR A 213 -8.39 3.39 -0.47
C THR A 213 -6.96 3.50 -1.01
N SER A 214 -6.68 2.88 -2.17
CA SER A 214 -5.37 2.94 -2.87
C SER A 214 -4.18 2.64 -1.95
N ALA A 215 -3.26 3.61 -1.76
CA ALA A 215 -2.06 3.46 -0.95
C ALA A 215 -2.35 3.20 0.55
N ALA A 216 -3.51 3.61 1.04
CA ALA A 216 -3.90 3.38 2.44
C ALA A 216 -4.44 1.97 2.68
N SER A 217 -4.81 1.21 1.64
CA SER A 217 -5.57 -0.04 1.78
C SER A 217 -4.83 -1.15 2.54
N ILE A 218 -3.52 -1.30 2.34
CA ILE A 218 -2.73 -2.33 3.04
C ILE A 218 -2.57 -1.98 4.52
N PRO A 219 -2.11 -0.79 4.93
CA PRO A 219 -1.96 -0.48 6.35
C PRO A 219 -3.30 -0.46 7.10
N LEU A 220 -4.40 -0.04 6.48
CA LEU A 220 -5.74 -0.12 7.08
C LEU A 220 -6.18 -1.57 7.26
N ALA A 221 -5.94 -2.43 6.27
CA ALA A 221 -6.26 -3.85 6.37
C ALA A 221 -5.42 -4.58 7.46
N ILE A 222 -4.13 -4.23 7.61
CA ILE A 222 -3.30 -4.73 8.72
C ILE A 222 -3.92 -4.33 10.06
N GLU A 223 -4.29 -3.06 10.22
CA GLU A 223 -4.90 -2.52 11.43
C GLU A 223 -6.22 -3.24 11.75
N ALA A 224 -7.11 -3.38 10.77
CA ALA A 224 -8.41 -4.05 10.95
C ALA A 224 -8.26 -5.51 11.39
N LEU A 225 -7.30 -6.24 10.80
CA LEU A 225 -7.03 -7.63 11.18
C LEU A 225 -6.50 -7.74 12.62
N LEU A 226 -5.59 -6.85 13.02
CA LEU A 226 -5.03 -6.82 14.37
C LEU A 226 -6.08 -6.40 15.41
N GLU A 227 -6.88 -5.37 15.15
CA GLU A 227 -7.93 -4.89 16.05
C GLU A 227 -9.07 -5.89 16.24
N SER A 228 -9.45 -6.58 15.16
CA SER A 228 -10.49 -7.62 15.24
C SER A 228 -10.00 -8.93 15.87
N GLY A 229 -8.68 -9.08 16.08
CA GLY A 229 -8.08 -10.32 16.58
C GLY A 229 -8.08 -11.47 15.55
N GLN A 230 -8.36 -11.18 14.28
CA GLN A 230 -8.23 -12.17 13.20
C GLN A 230 -6.77 -12.48 12.88
N ALA A 231 -5.89 -11.52 13.10
CA ALA A 231 -4.44 -11.72 13.06
C ALA A 231 -3.80 -11.18 14.35
N THR A 232 -2.58 -11.65 14.62
CA THR A 232 -1.83 -11.26 15.82
C THR A 232 -0.40 -10.87 15.47
N SER A 233 0.21 -10.04 16.35
CA SER A 233 1.64 -9.71 16.25
C SER A 233 2.51 -10.97 16.16
N GLY A 234 3.54 -10.93 15.32
CA GLY A 234 4.47 -12.02 15.10
C GLY A 234 4.10 -12.99 13.98
N GLN A 235 2.88 -12.95 13.47
CA GLN A 235 2.45 -13.78 12.34
C GLN A 235 3.14 -13.37 11.03
N THR A 236 3.38 -14.37 10.16
CA THR A 236 3.96 -14.18 8.83
C THR A 236 2.89 -13.73 7.84
N ALA A 237 3.05 -12.55 7.27
CA ALA A 237 2.09 -11.97 6.34
C ALA A 237 2.71 -11.69 4.96
N LEU A 238 2.00 -12.02 3.90
CA LEU A 238 2.31 -11.58 2.55
C LEU A 238 1.49 -10.34 2.22
N ILE A 239 2.15 -9.19 2.02
CA ILE A 239 1.54 -7.98 1.48
C ILE A 239 1.89 -7.82 0.01
N ILE A 240 0.94 -7.37 -0.81
CA ILE A 240 1.19 -7.03 -2.21
C ILE A 240 0.29 -5.90 -2.69
N GLY A 241 0.91 -4.76 -3.01
CA GLY A 241 0.27 -3.61 -3.62
C GLY A 241 0.42 -3.63 -5.14
N PHE A 242 -0.61 -3.20 -5.85
CA PHE A 242 -0.59 -3.09 -7.31
C PHE A 242 -1.64 -2.07 -7.78
N GLY A 243 -1.34 -1.33 -8.85
CA GLY A 243 -2.26 -0.29 -9.34
C GLY A 243 -1.73 0.49 -10.53
N ALA A 244 -2.20 1.73 -10.63
CA ALA A 244 -1.85 2.62 -11.75
C ALA A 244 -0.35 2.73 -11.99
N GLY A 245 0.01 2.73 -13.30
CA GLY A 245 1.40 2.80 -13.72
C GLY A 245 1.75 1.85 -14.88
N LEU A 246 1.24 0.60 -15.06
CA LEU A 246 0.89 -0.25 -13.94
C LEU A 246 2.14 -0.55 -13.11
N VAL A 247 2.00 -0.56 -11.79
CA VAL A 247 3.11 -0.85 -10.87
C VAL A 247 2.69 -1.87 -9.82
N PHE A 248 3.65 -2.59 -9.25
CA PHE A 248 3.42 -3.52 -8.14
C PHE A 248 4.60 -3.53 -7.17
N GLY A 249 4.31 -3.86 -5.92
CA GLY A 249 5.30 -4.11 -4.87
C GLY A 249 4.78 -5.08 -3.85
N GLY A 250 5.57 -6.11 -3.51
CA GLY A 250 5.19 -7.13 -2.54
C GLY A 250 6.35 -7.51 -1.64
N GLN A 251 6.04 -7.80 -0.39
CA GLN A 251 6.97 -8.29 0.64
C GLN A 251 6.27 -9.30 1.53
N VAL A 252 7.05 -10.24 2.06
CA VAL A 252 6.67 -10.97 3.26
C VAL A 252 7.13 -10.15 4.46
N ILE A 253 6.24 -9.95 5.42
CA ILE A 253 6.53 -9.23 6.65
C ILE A 253 6.13 -10.06 7.87
N THR A 254 6.74 -9.78 9.00
CA THR A 254 6.19 -10.18 10.31
C THR A 254 5.26 -9.07 10.78
N LEU A 255 4.02 -9.40 11.14
CA LEU A 255 3.05 -8.41 11.64
C LEU A 255 3.54 -7.78 12.96
N PRO A 256 3.35 -6.45 13.13
CA PRO A 256 3.82 -5.71 14.29
C PRO A 256 3.07 -6.03 15.58
#